data_6ddb9e8fcdcf07ccfcc26716e83c97e0
#
_entry.id   6ddb9e8fcdcf07ccfcc26716e83c97e0
#
_cell.length_a   1.000
_cell.length_b   1.000
_cell.length_c   1.000
_cell.angle_alpha   90.00
_cell.angle_beta   90.00
_cell.angle_gamma   90.00
#
_symmetry.space_group_name_H-M   'P 1'
#
loop_
_entity.id
_entity.type
_entity.pdbx_description
1 polymer ?
#
loop_
_entity_poly.entity_id
_entity_poly.type
_entity_poly.pdbx_seq_one_letter_code
_entity_poly.pdbx_strand_id
1 'polypeptide(L)'
;EADYKDVKETIAYLEDLLSSRDKIMNVVKEELQDEKKNFGDDRRTEITAAQEEFTITDLVPDEPMTITLTKQNYIKRMVSADIRVQRKGGRGVSGMKMKDEDYVWKILNTSTHNRILFFTNYGKVYMKTAIDLPKSGRTARGSALINYIPSLSKGERVTELLDIDAAGEDTKYLLMVTKKGYVKKTEIAEYRNINKNGLIAIRLNDGDELVTVLRVKGDEDVILGTRFGMAIRFSINDGEVRSMGRAAAGVHGIRLSEVNGEEDEVVGAVIAADKDIFTISADGNAKRNKADAYRIQGRNGMGVRNFKKGFEVVALVAADDNDELVGVSEQGITIKTKASQITSKKAKAGQGVILQRLEEGDRIASIDVLSGDTENEEEE
;
A
#
# COMPACT_ATOMS: atom_id res chain seq x y z
N GLU A 1 -16.45 -90.41 -18.48
CA GLU A 1 -17.71 -89.72 -18.91
C GLU A 1 -18.10 -88.62 -17.97
N ALA A 2 -17.95 -88.78 -16.62
CA ALA A 2 -18.25 -87.74 -15.68
C ALA A 2 -17.37 -86.45 -15.90
N ASP A 3 -16.05 -86.64 -16.01
CA ASP A 3 -15.10 -85.55 -16.23
C ASP A 3 -15.37 -84.78 -17.55
N TYR A 4 -15.85 -85.49 -18.60
CA TYR A 4 -16.20 -84.81 -19.86
C TYR A 4 -17.44 -83.95 -19.73
N LYS A 5 -18.39 -84.34 -18.89
CA LYS A 5 -19.60 -83.60 -18.64
C LYS A 5 -19.29 -82.33 -17.81
N ASP A 6 -18.47 -82.45 -16.78
CA ASP A 6 -18.05 -81.34 -15.93
C ASP A 6 -17.25 -80.28 -16.70
N VAL A 7 -16.36 -80.74 -17.61
CA VAL A 7 -15.62 -79.84 -18.50
C VAL A 7 -16.56 -79.07 -19.44
N LYS A 8 -17.57 -79.76 -19.99
CA LYS A 8 -18.53 -79.15 -20.90
C LYS A 8 -19.45 -78.12 -20.21
N GLU A 9 -19.85 -78.43 -18.99
CA GLU A 9 -20.61 -77.48 -18.15
C GLU A 9 -19.76 -76.23 -17.79
N THR A 10 -18.48 -76.45 -17.49
CA THR A 10 -17.55 -75.37 -17.23
C THR A 10 -17.36 -74.45 -18.45
N ILE A 11 -17.20 -75.04 -19.63
CA ILE A 11 -17.09 -74.30 -20.90
C ILE A 11 -18.33 -73.49 -21.15
N ALA A 12 -19.52 -74.06 -21.01
CA ALA A 12 -20.79 -73.33 -21.20
C ALA A 12 -20.95 -72.18 -20.22
N TYR A 13 -20.55 -72.39 -18.96
CA TYR A 13 -20.54 -71.31 -17.96
C TYR A 13 -19.60 -70.16 -18.32
N LEU A 14 -18.37 -70.49 -18.75
CA LEU A 14 -17.38 -69.48 -19.13
C LEU A 14 -17.80 -68.72 -20.40
N GLU A 15 -18.39 -69.38 -21.39
CA GLU A 15 -18.94 -68.79 -22.59
C GLU A 15 -20.10 -67.82 -22.25
N ASP A 16 -21.00 -68.24 -21.35
CA ASP A 16 -22.09 -67.40 -20.85
C ASP A 16 -21.58 -66.17 -20.09
N LEU A 17 -20.55 -66.36 -19.25
CA LEU A 17 -19.91 -65.25 -18.52
C LEU A 17 -19.28 -64.25 -19.49
N LEU A 18 -18.57 -64.72 -20.52
CA LEU A 18 -17.92 -63.85 -21.50
C LEU A 18 -18.91 -63.15 -22.44
N SER A 19 -20.15 -63.63 -22.52
CA SER A 19 -21.19 -63.04 -23.37
C SER A 19 -21.65 -61.64 -22.95
N SER A 20 -21.43 -61.30 -21.69
CA SER A 20 -21.91 -59.99 -21.13
C SER A 20 -20.89 -59.39 -20.15
N ARG A 21 -20.56 -58.14 -20.38
CA ARG A 21 -19.72 -57.36 -19.47
C ARG A 21 -20.29 -57.27 -18.04
N ASP A 22 -21.61 -57.18 -17.92
CA ASP A 22 -22.28 -57.11 -16.62
C ASP A 22 -22.10 -58.37 -15.80
N LYS A 23 -22.10 -59.59 -16.47
CA LYS A 23 -21.83 -60.86 -15.79
C LYS A 23 -20.40 -60.92 -15.27
N ILE A 24 -19.43 -60.47 -16.07
CA ILE A 24 -18.03 -60.38 -15.65
C ILE A 24 -17.90 -59.46 -14.46
N MET A 25 -18.53 -58.27 -14.50
CA MET A 25 -18.48 -57.28 -13.38
C MET A 25 -19.16 -57.80 -12.11
N ASN A 26 -20.18 -58.64 -12.22
CA ASN A 26 -20.79 -59.30 -11.05
C ASN A 26 -19.82 -60.31 -10.41
N VAL A 27 -19.13 -61.13 -11.16
CA VAL A 27 -18.10 -62.03 -10.60
C VAL A 27 -17.00 -61.23 -9.91
N VAL A 28 -16.48 -60.19 -10.55
CA VAL A 28 -15.46 -59.30 -9.94
C VAL A 28 -15.97 -58.71 -8.64
N LYS A 29 -17.25 -58.29 -8.59
CA LYS A 29 -17.86 -57.73 -7.38
C LYS A 29 -17.96 -58.75 -6.25
N GLU A 30 -18.36 -60.01 -6.60
CA GLU A 30 -18.45 -61.11 -5.62
C GLU A 30 -17.07 -61.44 -5.07
N GLU A 31 -16.06 -61.62 -5.93
CA GLU A 31 -14.68 -61.86 -5.50
C GLU A 31 -14.14 -60.77 -4.60
N LEU A 32 -14.35 -59.49 -4.97
CA LEU A 32 -13.94 -58.36 -4.13
C LEU A 32 -14.69 -58.27 -2.77
N GLN A 33 -15.95 -58.76 -2.75
CA GLN A 33 -16.69 -58.83 -1.48
C GLN A 33 -16.14 -59.95 -0.57
N ASP A 34 -15.76 -61.08 -1.13
CA ASP A 34 -15.14 -62.17 -0.41
C ASP A 34 -13.74 -61.81 0.10
N GLU A 35 -12.92 -61.12 -0.72
CA GLU A 35 -11.64 -60.58 -0.30
C GLU A 35 -11.81 -59.58 0.87
N LYS A 36 -12.80 -58.70 0.76
CA LYS A 36 -13.12 -57.74 1.82
C LYS A 36 -13.53 -58.45 3.12
N LYS A 37 -14.30 -59.53 3.01
CA LYS A 37 -14.77 -60.31 4.17
C LYS A 37 -13.63 -61.08 4.85
N ASN A 38 -12.68 -61.62 4.07
CA ASN A 38 -11.60 -62.47 4.56
C ASN A 38 -10.39 -61.65 5.04
N PHE A 39 -10.11 -60.48 4.44
CA PHE A 39 -8.91 -59.70 4.67
C PHE A 39 -9.19 -58.26 5.05
N GLY A 40 -10.44 -57.84 5.08
CA GLY A 40 -10.82 -56.48 5.51
C GLY A 40 -10.64 -56.30 7.02
N ASP A 41 -9.87 -55.33 7.40
CA ASP A 41 -9.75 -54.87 8.79
C ASP A 41 -10.40 -53.50 8.95
N ASP A 42 -10.74 -53.15 10.18
CA ASP A 42 -11.31 -51.85 10.51
C ASP A 42 -10.30 -50.73 10.27
N ARG A 43 -10.82 -49.58 9.90
CA ARG A 43 -9.99 -48.40 9.70
C ARG A 43 -9.24 -48.07 10.98
N ARG A 44 -7.89 -48.05 10.92
CA ARG A 44 -7.01 -47.75 12.08
C ARG A 44 -6.89 -46.25 12.38
N THR A 45 -7.20 -45.39 11.40
CA THR A 45 -7.14 -43.93 11.57
C THR A 45 -8.53 -43.41 11.86
N GLU A 46 -8.65 -42.62 12.90
CA GLU A 46 -9.87 -41.90 13.28
C GLU A 46 -10.15 -40.76 12.30
N ILE A 47 -11.41 -40.61 11.84
CA ILE A 47 -11.80 -39.42 11.08
C ILE A 47 -12.25 -38.37 12.10
N THR A 48 -11.37 -37.43 12.38
CA THR A 48 -11.69 -36.24 13.17
C THR A 48 -12.14 -35.11 12.26
N ALA A 49 -12.92 -34.17 12.80
CA ALA A 49 -13.16 -32.90 12.11
C ALA A 49 -11.80 -32.24 11.80
N ALA A 50 -11.71 -31.57 10.64
CA ALA A 50 -10.50 -30.83 10.30
C ALA A 50 -10.14 -29.91 11.47
N GLN A 51 -8.99 -30.13 12.08
CA GLN A 51 -8.44 -29.11 12.97
C GLN A 51 -8.13 -27.92 12.09
N GLU A 52 -8.65 -26.76 12.44
CA GLU A 52 -8.25 -25.51 11.81
C GLU A 52 -6.73 -25.43 11.90
N GLU A 53 -6.05 -25.36 10.75
CA GLU A 53 -4.60 -25.15 10.73
C GLU A 53 -4.34 -23.81 11.40
N PHE A 54 -3.65 -23.85 12.54
CA PHE A 54 -3.19 -22.62 13.19
C PHE A 54 -2.33 -21.84 12.21
N THR A 55 -2.77 -20.65 11.85
CA THR A 55 -1.99 -19.73 11.04
C THR A 55 -0.94 -19.04 11.93
N ILE A 56 0.12 -18.49 11.35
CA ILE A 56 1.11 -17.72 12.09
C ILE A 56 0.44 -16.53 12.81
N THR A 57 -0.62 -15.99 12.23
CA THR A 57 -1.43 -14.92 12.83
C THR A 57 -2.13 -15.33 14.10
N ASP A 58 -2.50 -16.60 14.28
CA ASP A 58 -3.17 -17.08 15.51
C ASP A 58 -2.19 -17.23 16.69
N LEU A 59 -0.89 -17.30 16.39
CA LEU A 59 0.17 -17.51 17.39
C LEU A 59 0.87 -16.21 17.82
N VAL A 60 0.69 -15.11 17.09
CA VAL A 60 1.36 -13.84 17.34
C VAL A 60 0.32 -12.79 17.76
N PRO A 61 0.54 -12.09 18.90
CA PRO A 61 -0.39 -11.05 19.33
C PRO A 61 -0.47 -9.91 18.28
N ASP A 62 -1.64 -9.33 18.18
CA ASP A 62 -1.86 -8.15 17.36
C ASP A 62 -1.40 -6.89 18.12
N GLU A 63 -0.31 -6.29 17.68
CA GLU A 63 0.35 -5.15 18.32
C GLU A 63 0.47 -3.98 17.34
N PRO A 64 0.38 -2.71 17.83
CA PRO A 64 0.64 -1.54 17.01
C PRO A 64 2.09 -1.53 16.50
N MET A 65 2.24 -1.43 15.19
CA MET A 65 3.53 -1.46 14.49
C MET A 65 3.72 -0.24 13.60
N THR A 66 4.97 0.21 13.49
CA THR A 66 5.38 1.20 12.49
C THR A 66 6.25 0.52 11.45
N ILE A 67 5.84 0.60 10.19
CA ILE A 67 6.62 0.16 9.03
C ILE A 67 7.38 1.36 8.50
N THR A 68 8.67 1.21 8.24
CA THR A 68 9.50 2.21 7.55
C THR A 68 10.07 1.61 6.28
N LEU A 69 9.97 2.39 5.20
CA LEU A 69 10.49 2.04 3.88
C LEU A 69 11.47 3.12 3.43
N THR A 70 12.63 2.72 2.91
CA THR A 70 13.61 3.66 2.33
C THR A 70 13.42 3.84 0.83
N LYS A 71 14.03 4.90 0.28
CA LYS A 71 14.04 5.20 -1.17
C LYS A 71 14.61 4.04 -2.00
N GLN A 72 15.61 3.33 -1.47
CA GLN A 72 16.23 2.17 -2.12
C GLN A 72 15.51 0.85 -1.80
N ASN A 73 14.24 0.90 -1.35
CA ASN A 73 13.42 -0.28 -1.02
C ASN A 73 14.01 -1.17 0.10
N TYR A 74 14.58 -0.58 1.17
CA TYR A 74 14.81 -1.31 2.41
C TYR A 74 13.61 -1.13 3.34
N ILE A 75 13.13 -2.23 3.89
CA ILE A 75 11.92 -2.24 4.73
C ILE A 75 12.20 -2.85 6.10
N LYS A 76 11.54 -2.34 7.10
CA LYS A 76 11.45 -2.92 8.45
C LYS A 76 10.15 -2.58 9.12
N ARG A 77 9.76 -3.39 10.10
CA ARG A 77 8.72 -3.06 11.08
C ARG A 77 9.32 -2.94 12.47
N MET A 78 8.74 -2.07 13.28
CA MET A 78 9.11 -1.87 14.69
C MET A 78 7.87 -1.59 15.51
N VAL A 79 7.96 -1.70 16.84
CA VAL A 79 6.87 -1.28 17.74
C VAL A 79 6.75 0.23 17.70
N SER A 80 5.51 0.77 17.63
CA SER A 80 5.26 2.20 17.37
C SER A 80 5.82 3.14 18.45
N ALA A 81 6.01 2.68 19.68
CA ALA A 81 6.52 3.48 20.81
C ALA A 81 7.99 3.95 20.69
N ASP A 82 8.74 3.47 19.68
CA ASP A 82 10.19 3.73 19.58
C ASP A 82 10.59 5.07 18.92
N ILE A 83 9.63 5.89 18.44
CA ILE A 83 9.89 7.16 17.72
C ILE A 83 9.58 8.37 18.63
N ARG A 84 10.60 9.15 19.02
CA ARG A 84 10.44 10.31 19.95
C ARG A 84 10.11 11.62 19.23
N VAL A 85 9.22 12.45 19.83
CA VAL A 85 8.81 13.78 19.34
C VAL A 85 9.91 14.83 19.57
N GLN A 86 10.09 15.78 18.62
CA GLN A 86 11.01 16.91 18.72
C GLN A 86 10.30 18.25 18.47
N ARG A 87 10.90 19.37 18.91
CA ARG A 87 10.38 20.72 18.64
C ARG A 87 10.74 21.16 17.21
N LYS A 88 9.85 21.96 16.57
CA LYS A 88 10.10 22.58 15.25
C LYS A 88 11.43 23.38 15.24
N GLY A 89 12.08 23.42 14.07
CA GLY A 89 13.35 24.13 13.87
C GLY A 89 14.57 23.48 14.54
N GLY A 90 14.44 22.24 15.04
CA GLY A 90 15.55 21.42 15.49
C GLY A 90 16.42 20.92 14.34
N ARG A 91 17.62 20.42 14.66
CA ARG A 91 18.52 19.77 13.67
C ARG A 91 18.12 18.34 13.32
N GLY A 92 17.21 17.73 14.10
CA GLY A 92 16.82 16.33 13.96
C GLY A 92 17.77 15.36 14.70
N VAL A 93 17.48 14.08 14.60
CA VAL A 93 18.34 12.98 15.11
C VAL A 93 18.60 11.97 14.02
N SER A 94 19.77 11.34 14.09
CA SER A 94 20.08 10.19 13.22
C SER A 94 19.08 9.06 13.51
N GLY A 95 18.25 8.74 12.55
CA GLY A 95 17.24 7.69 12.65
C GLY A 95 17.84 6.32 12.35
N MET A 96 17.95 5.99 11.09
CA MET A 96 18.42 4.70 10.58
C MET A 96 19.88 4.81 10.11
N LYS A 97 20.73 3.80 10.38
CA LYS A 97 22.02 3.71 9.70
C LYS A 97 21.77 3.39 8.23
N MET A 98 22.03 4.36 7.36
CA MET A 98 21.82 4.26 5.93
C MET A 98 23.13 4.10 5.17
N LYS A 99 23.09 3.56 3.96
CA LYS A 99 24.19 3.69 2.99
C LYS A 99 24.16 5.10 2.42
N ASP A 100 25.25 5.53 1.86
CA ASP A 100 25.33 6.78 1.11
C ASP A 100 24.16 6.86 0.11
N GLU A 101 23.45 7.99 0.10
CA GLU A 101 22.32 8.29 -0.79
C GLU A 101 20.99 7.53 -0.54
N ASP A 102 20.77 6.86 0.61
CA ASP A 102 19.48 6.28 0.98
C ASP A 102 18.83 7.04 2.16
N TYR A 103 17.51 7.12 2.21
CA TYR A 103 16.77 7.79 3.27
C TYR A 103 15.38 7.18 3.45
N VAL A 104 14.74 7.40 4.61
CA VAL A 104 13.36 6.96 4.86
C VAL A 104 12.42 7.69 3.91
N TRP A 105 11.70 6.92 3.11
CA TRP A 105 10.80 7.42 2.08
C TRP A 105 9.34 7.43 2.55
N LYS A 106 8.90 6.37 3.24
CA LYS A 106 7.54 6.22 3.74
C LYS A 106 7.54 5.62 5.14
N ILE A 107 6.57 6.06 5.93
CA ILE A 107 6.28 5.58 7.28
C ILE A 107 4.80 5.25 7.33
N LEU A 108 4.46 4.06 7.85
CA LEU A 108 3.07 3.61 8.00
C LEU A 108 2.85 3.03 9.40
N ASN A 109 1.91 3.58 10.14
CA ASN A 109 1.39 2.95 11.35
C ASN A 109 0.30 1.95 10.99
N THR A 110 0.37 0.76 11.53
CA THR A 110 -0.50 -0.37 11.23
C THR A 110 -0.54 -1.33 12.42
N SER A 111 -1.24 -2.44 12.28
CA SER A 111 -1.20 -3.56 13.23
C SER A 111 -0.47 -4.77 12.65
N THR A 112 0.00 -5.67 13.52
CA THR A 112 0.79 -6.86 13.13
C THR A 112 0.07 -7.74 12.10
N HIS A 113 -1.26 -7.87 12.21
CA HIS A 113 -2.05 -8.76 11.36
C HIS A 113 -2.59 -8.08 10.09
N ASN A 114 -2.47 -6.76 9.97
CA ASN A 114 -3.03 -6.03 8.85
C ASN A 114 -2.29 -6.29 7.54
N ARG A 115 -3.05 -6.26 6.45
CA ARG A 115 -2.55 -6.43 5.08
C ARG A 115 -2.16 -5.06 4.51
N ILE A 116 -0.96 -5.00 4.00
CA ILE A 116 -0.35 -3.80 3.46
C ILE A 116 -0.25 -3.91 1.94
N LEU A 117 -0.77 -2.91 1.24
CA LEU A 117 -0.64 -2.72 -0.20
C LEU A 117 0.62 -1.89 -0.48
N PHE A 118 1.44 -2.37 -1.38
CA PHE A 118 2.68 -1.75 -1.86
C PHE A 118 2.46 -1.28 -3.29
N PHE A 119 2.22 0.01 -3.49
CA PHE A 119 2.09 0.59 -4.82
C PHE A 119 3.46 1.05 -5.32
N THR A 120 3.75 0.82 -6.59
CA THR A 120 5.05 1.15 -7.17
C THR A 120 4.97 2.26 -8.21
N ASN A 121 6.09 2.91 -8.47
CA ASN A 121 6.21 3.93 -9.52
C ASN A 121 5.84 3.40 -10.91
N TYR A 122 5.90 2.09 -11.13
CA TYR A 122 5.47 1.44 -12.39
C TYR A 122 3.97 1.15 -12.46
N GLY A 123 3.19 1.66 -11.50
CA GLY A 123 1.73 1.47 -11.47
C GLY A 123 1.29 0.05 -11.12
N LYS A 124 2.15 -0.74 -10.48
CA LYS A 124 1.81 -2.07 -9.95
C LYS A 124 1.48 -1.99 -8.46
N VAL A 125 0.80 -3.00 -7.97
CA VAL A 125 0.50 -3.20 -6.55
C VAL A 125 0.81 -4.61 -6.11
N TYR A 126 1.42 -4.75 -4.94
CA TYR A 126 1.69 -6.01 -4.25
C TYR A 126 1.04 -5.98 -2.87
N MET A 127 0.83 -7.14 -2.26
CA MET A 127 0.25 -7.26 -0.92
C MET A 127 1.11 -8.17 -0.04
N LYS A 128 1.31 -7.75 1.21
CA LYS A 128 1.93 -8.53 2.29
C LYS A 128 1.23 -8.23 3.61
N THR A 129 1.21 -9.21 4.50
CA THR A 129 0.80 -8.98 5.88
C THR A 129 1.94 -8.32 6.65
N ALA A 130 1.64 -7.41 7.57
CA ALA A 130 2.68 -6.71 8.33
C ALA A 130 3.60 -7.68 9.09
N ILE A 131 3.07 -8.81 9.58
CA ILE A 131 3.84 -9.85 10.26
C ILE A 131 4.93 -10.48 9.38
N ASP A 132 4.73 -10.54 8.06
CA ASP A 132 5.69 -11.12 7.12
C ASP A 132 6.92 -10.22 6.90
N LEU A 133 6.87 -8.96 7.35
CA LEU A 133 7.95 -8.00 7.19
C LEU A 133 9.00 -8.17 8.31
N PRO A 134 10.27 -7.80 8.07
CA PRO A 134 11.34 -8.00 9.04
C PRO A 134 11.18 -7.10 10.26
N LYS A 135 11.12 -7.70 11.47
CA LYS A 135 11.16 -6.96 12.74
C LYS A 135 12.59 -6.52 13.00
N SER A 136 12.82 -5.24 13.24
CA SER A 136 14.16 -4.67 13.47
C SER A 136 14.07 -3.47 14.40
N GLY A 137 15.17 -3.19 15.11
CA GLY A 137 15.27 -2.02 16.00
C GLY A 137 15.36 -0.69 15.24
N ARG A 138 15.21 0.42 15.96
CA ARG A 138 15.16 1.79 15.42
C ARG A 138 16.35 2.12 14.50
N THR A 139 17.57 1.81 14.92
CA THR A 139 18.80 2.14 14.18
C THR A 139 19.17 1.14 13.09
N ALA A 140 18.50 -0.03 13.03
CA ALA A 140 18.76 -1.02 12.01
C ALA A 140 18.27 -0.55 10.63
N ARG A 141 18.99 -0.92 9.58
CA ARG A 141 18.65 -0.57 8.19
C ARG A 141 17.40 -1.29 7.68
N GLY A 142 17.05 -2.44 8.24
CA GLY A 142 16.03 -3.33 7.69
C GLY A 142 16.59 -4.26 6.61
N SER A 143 15.70 -4.89 5.84
CA SER A 143 16.03 -5.84 4.78
C SER A 143 15.57 -5.32 3.42
N ALA A 144 16.22 -5.74 2.36
CA ALA A 144 15.80 -5.37 1.01
C ALA A 144 14.40 -5.95 0.69
N LEU A 145 13.49 -5.11 0.22
CA LEU A 145 12.10 -5.48 -0.06
C LEU A 145 11.98 -6.61 -1.11
N ILE A 146 12.95 -6.73 -2.01
CA ILE A 146 13.01 -7.82 -3.01
C ILE A 146 13.01 -9.22 -2.37
N ASN A 147 13.48 -9.37 -1.13
CA ASN A 147 13.45 -10.63 -0.40
C ASN A 147 12.02 -11.03 0.01
N TYR A 148 11.11 -10.08 0.09
CA TYR A 148 9.69 -10.26 0.47
C TYR A 148 8.75 -10.16 -0.73
N ILE A 149 9.15 -9.38 -1.75
CA ILE A 149 8.43 -9.21 -3.03
C ILE A 149 9.40 -9.51 -4.17
N PRO A 150 9.68 -10.79 -4.48
CA PRO A 150 10.68 -11.18 -5.48
C PRO A 150 10.35 -10.72 -6.91
N SER A 151 9.08 -10.38 -7.17
CA SER A 151 8.59 -9.95 -8.49
C SER A 151 8.83 -8.47 -8.80
N LEU A 152 9.47 -7.71 -7.90
CA LEU A 152 9.89 -6.32 -8.19
C LEU A 152 10.88 -6.29 -9.35
N SER A 153 10.60 -5.44 -10.32
CA SER A 153 11.44 -5.23 -11.50
C SER A 153 12.64 -4.33 -11.17
N LYS A 154 13.68 -4.37 -11.98
CA LYS A 154 14.82 -3.45 -11.85
C LYS A 154 14.35 -1.99 -12.03
N GLY A 155 14.69 -1.10 -11.09
CA GLY A 155 14.26 0.29 -11.07
C GLY A 155 12.84 0.53 -10.54
N GLU A 156 12.09 -0.55 -10.24
CA GLU A 156 10.79 -0.46 -9.59
C GLU A 156 10.97 -0.13 -8.10
N ARG A 157 10.33 0.93 -7.65
CA ARG A 157 10.36 1.37 -6.25
C ARG A 157 8.95 1.60 -5.75
N VAL A 158 8.75 1.33 -4.46
CA VAL A 158 7.47 1.58 -3.80
C VAL A 158 7.31 3.09 -3.58
N THR A 159 6.19 3.62 -4.01
CA THR A 159 5.82 5.04 -3.88
C THR A 159 4.77 5.26 -2.80
N GLU A 160 3.92 4.26 -2.52
CA GLU A 160 2.89 4.36 -1.50
C GLU A 160 2.68 3.06 -0.77
N LEU A 161 2.42 3.17 0.55
CA LEU A 161 2.02 2.08 1.43
C LEU A 161 0.62 2.35 1.96
N LEU A 162 -0.28 1.39 1.83
CA LEU A 162 -1.63 1.51 2.38
C LEU A 162 -1.99 0.26 3.18
N ASP A 163 -2.48 0.48 4.39
CA ASP A 163 -3.12 -0.56 5.19
C ASP A 163 -4.56 -0.75 4.72
N ILE A 164 -4.85 -1.90 4.09
CA ILE A 164 -6.20 -2.13 3.53
C ILE A 164 -7.22 -2.49 4.62
N ASP A 165 -6.78 -3.03 5.74
CA ASP A 165 -7.66 -3.48 6.82
C ASP A 165 -8.03 -2.32 7.79
N ALA A 166 -7.21 -1.26 7.85
CA ALA A 166 -7.52 -0.02 8.55
C ALA A 166 -8.47 0.91 7.76
N ALA A 167 -8.96 0.50 6.59
CA ALA A 167 -9.95 1.27 5.84
C ALA A 167 -11.29 1.24 6.59
N GLY A 168 -11.81 2.41 6.98
CA GLY A 168 -13.15 2.53 7.54
C GLY A 168 -14.21 2.03 6.53
N GLU A 169 -15.38 1.61 7.03
CA GLU A 169 -16.47 1.05 6.22
C GLU A 169 -16.92 1.97 5.07
N ASP A 170 -16.76 3.28 5.23
CA ASP A 170 -17.12 4.28 4.23
C ASP A 170 -16.12 4.41 3.07
N THR A 171 -14.91 3.89 3.20
CA THR A 171 -13.87 4.02 2.17
C THR A 171 -14.07 2.96 1.09
N LYS A 172 -14.50 3.37 -0.09
CA LYS A 172 -14.86 2.47 -1.20
C LYS A 172 -13.84 2.42 -2.33
N TYR A 173 -13.05 3.48 -2.49
CA TYR A 173 -12.19 3.65 -3.66
C TYR A 173 -10.75 3.98 -3.29
N LEU A 174 -9.85 3.68 -4.22
CA LEU A 174 -8.49 4.20 -4.27
C LEU A 174 -8.40 5.24 -5.37
N LEU A 175 -7.89 6.42 -5.04
CA LEU A 175 -7.53 7.46 -6.00
C LEU A 175 -6.02 7.41 -6.22
N MET A 176 -5.61 7.11 -7.44
CA MET A 176 -4.22 7.08 -7.88
C MET A 176 -3.89 8.36 -8.60
N VAL A 177 -2.71 8.91 -8.33
CA VAL A 177 -2.24 10.16 -8.93
C VAL A 177 -0.86 9.95 -9.51
N THR A 178 -0.68 10.35 -10.78
CA THR A 178 0.58 10.19 -11.49
C THR A 178 1.38 11.49 -11.55
N LYS A 179 2.67 11.36 -11.80
CA LYS A 179 3.63 12.46 -11.95
C LYS A 179 3.23 13.46 -13.03
N LYS A 180 2.69 12.97 -14.14
CA LYS A 180 2.18 13.80 -15.26
C LYS A 180 0.75 14.33 -15.03
N GLY A 181 0.21 14.20 -13.81
CA GLY A 181 -1.05 14.80 -13.41
C GLY A 181 -2.30 14.03 -13.82
N TYR A 182 -2.18 12.74 -14.16
CA TYR A 182 -3.35 11.89 -14.33
C TYR A 182 -3.89 11.43 -12.99
N VAL A 183 -5.20 11.26 -12.91
CA VAL A 183 -5.91 10.73 -11.73
C VAL A 183 -6.84 9.60 -12.14
N LYS A 184 -6.92 8.57 -11.30
CA LYS A 184 -7.78 7.41 -11.52
C LYS A 184 -8.42 6.96 -10.22
N LYS A 185 -9.74 6.81 -10.24
CA LYS A 185 -10.54 6.25 -9.14
C LYS A 185 -10.88 4.79 -9.46
N THR A 186 -10.58 3.85 -8.54
CA THR A 186 -10.84 2.41 -8.69
C THR A 186 -11.39 1.86 -7.39
N GLU A 187 -12.33 0.93 -7.44
CA GLU A 187 -12.89 0.29 -6.24
C GLU A 187 -11.83 -0.52 -5.49
N ILE A 188 -11.78 -0.40 -4.15
CA ILE A 188 -10.86 -1.18 -3.29
C ILE A 188 -11.08 -2.68 -3.48
N ALA A 189 -12.33 -3.11 -3.73
CA ALA A 189 -12.65 -4.51 -3.96
C ALA A 189 -11.84 -5.17 -5.08
N GLU A 190 -11.40 -4.40 -6.09
CA GLU A 190 -10.53 -4.85 -7.17
C GLU A 190 -9.13 -5.32 -6.69
N TYR A 191 -8.73 -4.96 -5.46
CA TYR A 191 -7.42 -5.25 -4.88
C TYR A 191 -7.46 -6.24 -3.70
N ARG A 192 -8.61 -6.88 -3.44
CA ARG A 192 -8.74 -7.86 -2.35
C ARG A 192 -7.89 -9.10 -2.54
N ASN A 193 -7.71 -9.52 -3.80
CA ASN A 193 -6.96 -10.72 -4.17
C ASN A 193 -5.80 -10.33 -5.09
N ILE A 194 -4.61 -10.25 -4.53
CA ILE A 194 -3.38 -9.92 -5.25
C ILE A 194 -2.47 -11.15 -5.29
N ASN A 195 -2.13 -11.60 -6.48
CA ASN A 195 -1.20 -12.72 -6.68
C ASN A 195 0.22 -12.33 -6.25
N LYS A 196 1.07 -13.33 -5.99
CA LYS A 196 2.50 -13.11 -5.61
C LYS A 196 3.28 -12.26 -6.63
N ASN A 197 2.87 -12.26 -7.89
CA ASN A 197 3.49 -11.45 -8.97
C ASN A 197 2.98 -10.01 -9.03
N GLY A 198 2.07 -9.62 -8.12
CA GLY A 198 1.42 -8.33 -8.12
C GLY A 198 0.32 -8.21 -9.18
N LEU A 199 -0.31 -7.04 -9.21
CA LEU A 199 -1.32 -6.66 -10.19
C LEU A 199 -0.98 -5.29 -10.78
N ILE A 200 -1.45 -5.00 -11.99
CA ILE A 200 -1.47 -3.65 -12.53
C ILE A 200 -2.54 -2.86 -11.78
N ALA A 201 -2.12 -1.81 -11.08
CA ALA A 201 -3.01 -0.90 -10.37
C ALA A 201 -3.49 0.25 -11.27
N ILE A 202 -2.63 0.77 -12.12
CA ILE A 202 -2.90 1.80 -13.12
C ILE A 202 -2.00 1.58 -14.33
N ARG A 203 -2.53 1.76 -15.54
CA ARG A 203 -1.70 1.81 -16.75
C ARG A 203 -1.10 3.21 -16.88
N LEU A 204 0.21 3.29 -16.86
CA LEU A 204 0.93 4.54 -17.02
C LEU A 204 1.17 4.86 -18.50
N ASN A 205 1.19 6.13 -18.82
CA ASN A 205 1.64 6.63 -20.13
C ASN A 205 3.17 6.62 -20.17
N ASP A 206 3.75 6.74 -21.36
CA ASP A 206 5.20 6.72 -21.55
C ASP A 206 5.90 7.81 -20.71
N GLY A 207 6.89 7.41 -19.92
CA GLY A 207 7.66 8.28 -19.05
C GLY A 207 6.86 8.87 -17.88
N ASP A 208 5.68 8.30 -17.53
CA ASP A 208 4.93 8.67 -16.34
C ASP A 208 5.22 7.71 -15.18
N GLU A 209 5.01 8.17 -13.96
CA GLU A 209 5.18 7.40 -12.74
C GLU A 209 3.97 7.61 -11.82
N LEU A 210 3.60 6.57 -11.06
CA LEU A 210 2.65 6.71 -9.97
C LEU A 210 3.33 7.42 -8.80
N VAL A 211 2.70 8.49 -8.29
CA VAL A 211 3.25 9.32 -7.19
C VAL A 211 2.63 8.95 -5.86
N THR A 212 1.30 8.90 -5.78
CA THR A 212 0.59 8.62 -4.53
C THR A 212 -0.73 7.93 -4.78
N VAL A 213 -1.23 7.24 -3.77
CA VAL A 213 -2.53 6.57 -3.76
C VAL A 213 -3.27 6.95 -2.48
N LEU A 214 -4.48 7.46 -2.62
CA LEU A 214 -5.32 7.88 -1.50
C LEU A 214 -6.54 6.96 -1.36
N ARG A 215 -6.94 6.69 -0.13
CA ARG A 215 -8.23 6.04 0.16
C ARG A 215 -9.32 7.11 0.18
N VAL A 216 -10.38 6.93 -0.62
CA VAL A 216 -11.44 7.92 -0.79
C VAL A 216 -12.84 7.27 -0.72
N LYS A 217 -13.84 8.06 -0.33
CA LYS A 217 -15.27 7.65 -0.33
C LYS A 217 -15.84 7.74 -1.74
N GLY A 218 -15.40 8.71 -2.54
CA GLY A 218 -15.72 8.86 -3.95
C GLY A 218 -16.47 10.14 -4.32
N ASP A 219 -16.82 10.97 -3.37
CA ASP A 219 -17.53 12.24 -3.51
C ASP A 219 -16.78 13.44 -2.92
N GLU A 220 -15.57 13.22 -2.39
CA GLU A 220 -14.74 14.26 -1.80
C GLU A 220 -14.11 15.17 -2.88
N ASP A 221 -13.52 16.26 -2.40
CA ASP A 221 -12.58 17.05 -3.17
C ASP A 221 -11.15 16.62 -2.89
N VAL A 222 -10.30 16.69 -3.89
CA VAL A 222 -8.87 16.47 -3.75
C VAL A 222 -8.08 17.70 -4.15
N ILE A 223 -6.91 17.86 -3.54
CA ILE A 223 -5.94 18.89 -3.90
C ILE A 223 -4.68 18.20 -4.41
N LEU A 224 -4.28 18.49 -5.64
CA LEU A 224 -3.00 18.10 -6.21
C LEU A 224 -2.03 19.26 -6.06
N GLY A 225 -0.78 18.97 -5.67
CA GLY A 225 0.31 19.94 -5.59
C GLY A 225 1.43 19.61 -6.57
N THR A 226 2.06 20.64 -7.16
CA THR A 226 3.14 20.47 -8.12
C THR A 226 4.50 20.96 -7.58
N ARG A 227 5.58 20.46 -8.18
CA ARG A 227 6.97 20.77 -7.85
C ARG A 227 7.24 22.29 -7.88
N PHE A 228 6.71 22.99 -8.87
CA PHE A 228 6.90 24.44 -8.97
C PHE A 228 5.84 25.26 -8.20
N GLY A 229 5.12 24.60 -7.28
CA GLY A 229 4.26 25.26 -6.30
C GLY A 229 2.91 25.71 -6.84
N MET A 230 2.36 25.03 -7.84
CA MET A 230 0.94 25.15 -8.21
C MET A 230 0.11 24.16 -7.40
N ALA A 231 -1.19 24.43 -7.25
CA ALA A 231 -2.14 23.47 -6.68
C ALA A 231 -3.52 23.64 -7.32
N ILE A 232 -4.23 22.53 -7.50
CA ILE A 232 -5.61 22.50 -7.99
C ILE A 232 -6.48 21.69 -7.04
N ARG A 233 -7.68 22.22 -6.73
CA ARG A 233 -8.73 21.51 -5.99
C ARG A 233 -9.89 21.23 -6.92
N PHE A 234 -10.33 19.97 -6.97
CA PHE A 234 -11.50 19.55 -7.76
C PHE A 234 -12.20 18.38 -7.09
N SER A 235 -13.48 18.16 -7.42
CA SER A 235 -14.25 17.03 -6.92
C SER A 235 -13.90 15.74 -7.66
N ILE A 236 -13.92 14.62 -6.94
CA ILE A 236 -13.72 13.26 -7.49
C ILE A 236 -15.03 12.49 -7.62
N ASN A 237 -16.18 13.17 -7.58
CA ASN A 237 -17.46 12.52 -7.85
C ASN A 237 -17.49 11.88 -9.25
N ASP A 238 -18.49 11.06 -9.53
CA ASP A 238 -18.55 10.30 -10.80
C ASP A 238 -18.75 11.19 -12.04
N GLY A 239 -19.20 12.43 -11.86
CA GLY A 239 -19.30 13.42 -12.94
C GLY A 239 -17.92 13.93 -13.39
N GLU A 240 -16.98 14.06 -12.48
CA GLU A 240 -15.61 14.52 -12.75
C GLU A 240 -14.62 13.35 -12.93
N VAL A 241 -14.60 12.40 -11.98
CA VAL A 241 -13.70 11.22 -12.02
C VAL A 241 -14.52 9.96 -11.79
N ARG A 242 -15.04 9.38 -12.88
CA ARG A 242 -15.77 8.11 -12.79
C ARG A 242 -14.88 6.97 -12.29
N SER A 243 -15.47 5.98 -11.62
CA SER A 243 -14.76 4.74 -11.27
C SER A 243 -14.31 3.99 -12.54
N MET A 244 -13.09 3.47 -12.53
CA MET A 244 -12.45 2.77 -13.65
C MET A 244 -11.76 1.50 -13.17
N GLY A 245 -11.74 0.49 -14.04
CA GLY A 245 -11.01 -0.75 -13.79
C GLY A 245 -9.48 -0.54 -13.72
N ARG A 246 -8.78 -1.53 -13.20
CA ARG A 246 -7.32 -1.50 -12.92
C ARG A 246 -6.46 -1.09 -14.11
N ALA A 247 -6.76 -1.60 -15.30
CA ALA A 247 -5.95 -1.37 -16.51
C ALA A 247 -6.18 -0.01 -17.20
N ALA A 248 -7.03 0.87 -16.64
CA ALA A 248 -7.23 2.22 -17.17
C ALA A 248 -6.07 3.15 -16.81
N ALA A 249 -5.78 4.13 -17.66
CA ALA A 249 -4.76 5.15 -17.41
C ALA A 249 -5.27 6.35 -16.59
N GLY A 250 -6.60 6.48 -16.44
CA GLY A 250 -7.20 7.61 -15.74
C GLY A 250 -7.53 8.80 -16.67
N VAL A 251 -7.73 9.95 -16.05
CA VAL A 251 -8.06 11.22 -16.70
C VAL A 251 -7.13 12.33 -16.21
N HIS A 252 -6.97 13.42 -16.96
CA HIS A 252 -6.19 14.57 -16.49
C HIS A 252 -6.82 15.22 -15.26
N GLY A 253 -6.07 15.30 -14.16
CA GLY A 253 -6.43 16.03 -12.95
C GLY A 253 -5.96 17.47 -13.00
N ILE A 254 -4.70 17.70 -13.38
CA ILE A 254 -4.08 19.02 -13.50
C ILE A 254 -3.36 19.14 -14.86
N ARG A 255 -3.38 20.33 -15.44
CA ARG A 255 -2.54 20.68 -16.58
C ARG A 255 -1.23 21.25 -16.05
N LEU A 256 -0.16 20.57 -16.34
CA LEU A 256 1.19 20.99 -15.97
C LEU A 256 1.71 22.05 -16.95
N SER A 257 2.53 22.96 -16.44
CA SER A 257 3.19 24.01 -17.22
C SER A 257 4.70 23.78 -17.23
N GLU A 258 5.35 24.33 -18.24
CA GLU A 258 6.81 24.38 -18.30
C GLU A 258 7.32 25.63 -17.57
N VAL A 259 8.35 25.51 -16.78
CA VAL A 259 9.02 26.62 -16.07
C VAL A 259 10.52 26.51 -16.30
N ASN A 260 11.10 27.53 -16.95
CA ASN A 260 12.54 27.58 -17.29
C ASN A 260 13.04 26.41 -18.15
N GLY A 261 12.21 25.85 -19.03
CA GLY A 261 12.58 24.72 -19.87
C GLY A 261 12.41 23.35 -19.21
N GLU A 262 11.87 23.29 -17.98
CA GLU A 262 11.55 22.06 -17.28
C GLU A 262 10.03 21.89 -17.16
N GLU A 263 9.50 20.71 -17.49
CA GLU A 263 8.11 20.37 -17.22
C GLU A 263 7.86 20.30 -15.70
N ASP A 264 6.75 20.90 -15.25
CA ASP A 264 6.27 20.74 -13.87
C ASP A 264 5.80 19.29 -13.65
N GLU A 265 5.74 18.88 -12.41
CA GLU A 265 5.31 17.53 -12.05
C GLU A 265 4.49 17.54 -10.75
N VAL A 266 3.55 16.61 -10.63
CA VAL A 266 2.82 16.42 -9.37
C VAL A 266 3.73 15.76 -8.34
N VAL A 267 3.79 16.35 -7.14
CA VAL A 267 4.60 15.85 -6.02
C VAL A 267 3.78 15.21 -4.91
N GLY A 268 2.46 15.41 -4.93
CA GLY A 268 1.55 14.83 -3.95
C GLY A 268 0.11 15.24 -4.17
N ALA A 269 -0.78 14.52 -3.49
CA ALA A 269 -2.20 14.80 -3.45
C ALA A 269 -2.75 14.54 -2.06
N VAL A 270 -3.79 15.28 -1.68
CA VAL A 270 -4.48 15.13 -0.39
C VAL A 270 -5.99 15.28 -0.58
N ILE A 271 -6.76 14.66 0.32
CA ILE A 271 -8.21 14.89 0.41
C ILE A 271 -8.43 16.24 1.06
N ALA A 272 -9.28 17.09 0.45
CA ALA A 272 -9.69 18.37 0.98
C ALA A 272 -10.82 18.19 2.01
N ALA A 273 -10.51 17.55 3.12
CA ALA A 273 -11.40 17.34 4.26
C ALA A 273 -11.17 18.42 5.32
N ASP A 274 -11.55 18.15 6.57
CA ASP A 274 -11.39 19.08 7.70
C ASP A 274 -9.93 19.29 8.13
N LYS A 275 -9.01 18.48 7.61
CA LYS A 275 -7.57 18.58 7.87
C LYS A 275 -6.93 19.78 7.19
N ASP A 276 -5.90 20.31 7.82
CA ASP A 276 -5.08 21.38 7.23
C ASP A 276 -4.08 20.81 6.22
N ILE A 277 -3.80 21.61 5.20
CA ILE A 277 -2.90 21.24 4.09
C ILE A 277 -1.52 21.84 4.34
N PHE A 278 -0.52 20.98 4.38
CA PHE A 278 0.88 21.34 4.53
C PHE A 278 1.59 21.18 3.20
N THR A 279 2.25 22.26 2.78
CA THR A 279 3.11 22.26 1.58
C THR A 279 4.53 22.48 2.03
N ILE A 280 5.42 21.56 1.65
CA ILE A 280 6.81 21.55 2.12
C ILE A 280 7.75 21.74 0.94
N SER A 281 8.72 22.67 1.10
CA SER A 281 9.77 22.89 0.09
C SER A 281 11.04 22.12 0.40
N ALA A 282 11.83 21.88 -0.65
CA ALA A 282 13.15 21.25 -0.57
C ALA A 282 14.07 21.94 0.43
N ASP A 283 13.95 23.27 0.59
CA ASP A 283 14.77 24.09 1.49
C ASP A 283 14.34 24.03 2.96
N GLY A 284 13.48 23.08 3.34
CA GLY A 284 13.05 22.87 4.72
C GLY A 284 11.99 23.84 5.22
N ASN A 285 11.28 24.53 4.35
CA ASN A 285 10.15 25.39 4.75
C ASN A 285 8.84 24.62 4.64
N ALA A 286 7.92 24.86 5.59
CA ALA A 286 6.57 24.33 5.58
C ALA A 286 5.55 25.45 5.64
N LYS A 287 4.51 25.33 4.85
CA LYS A 287 3.36 26.23 4.85
C LYS A 287 2.10 25.44 5.17
N ARG A 288 1.28 25.98 6.09
CA ARG A 288 -0.01 25.42 6.50
C ARG A 288 -1.14 26.31 6.01
N ASN A 289 -2.14 25.72 5.38
CA ASN A 289 -3.38 26.37 4.95
C ASN A 289 -4.58 25.49 5.24
N LYS A 290 -5.75 26.09 5.47
CA LYS A 290 -7.03 25.39 5.45
C LYS A 290 -7.37 24.91 4.03
N ALA A 291 -8.11 23.80 3.89
CA ALA A 291 -8.55 23.31 2.60
C ALA A 291 -9.45 24.30 1.84
N ASP A 292 -10.22 25.14 2.56
CA ASP A 292 -11.09 26.18 1.99
C ASP A 292 -10.31 27.33 1.33
N ALA A 293 -9.03 27.49 1.65
CA ALA A 293 -8.17 28.45 0.95
C ALA A 293 -7.98 28.10 -0.54
N TYR A 294 -8.24 26.87 -0.93
CA TYR A 294 -8.15 26.40 -2.32
C TYR A 294 -9.55 26.39 -2.93
N ARG A 295 -9.81 27.29 -3.91
CA ARG A 295 -11.10 27.30 -4.62
C ARG A 295 -11.30 26.00 -5.39
N ILE A 296 -12.51 25.47 -5.40
CA ILE A 296 -12.89 24.35 -6.25
C ILE A 296 -12.87 24.78 -7.72
N GLN A 297 -12.29 23.96 -8.57
CA GLN A 297 -12.17 24.16 -10.03
C GLN A 297 -12.58 22.87 -10.73
N GLY A 298 -12.86 22.94 -12.04
CA GLY A 298 -12.92 21.74 -12.87
C GLY A 298 -11.52 21.11 -12.97
N ARG A 299 -11.46 19.77 -13.05
CA ARG A 299 -10.21 19.06 -13.32
C ARG A 299 -9.57 19.52 -14.63
N ASN A 300 -8.30 19.20 -14.88
CA ASN A 300 -7.54 19.62 -16.07
C ASN A 300 -7.32 21.14 -16.18
N GLY A 301 -7.50 21.88 -15.08
CA GLY A 301 -7.08 23.29 -14.99
C GLY A 301 -5.59 23.40 -14.64
N MET A 302 -5.02 24.60 -14.74
CA MET A 302 -3.64 24.90 -14.32
C MET A 302 -3.49 25.10 -12.80
N GLY A 303 -4.61 25.15 -12.06
CA GLY A 303 -4.60 25.41 -10.64
C GLY A 303 -4.31 26.88 -10.27
N VAL A 304 -3.87 27.06 -9.05
CA VAL A 304 -3.48 28.36 -8.46
C VAL A 304 -2.11 28.27 -7.84
N ARG A 305 -1.42 29.44 -7.71
CA ARG A 305 -0.14 29.50 -7.01
C ARG A 305 -0.34 29.15 -5.53
N ASN A 306 0.29 28.08 -5.09
CA ASN A 306 0.23 27.60 -3.72
C ASN A 306 1.48 27.96 -2.90
N PHE A 307 2.67 27.92 -3.49
CA PHE A 307 3.93 28.21 -2.82
C PHE A 307 4.66 29.35 -3.52
N LYS A 308 5.57 30.02 -2.79
CA LYS A 308 6.36 31.15 -3.32
C LYS A 308 7.15 30.71 -4.55
N LYS A 309 7.13 31.54 -5.63
CA LYS A 309 7.91 31.28 -6.84
C LYS A 309 9.42 31.19 -6.52
N GLY A 310 10.11 30.27 -7.17
CA GLY A 310 11.54 30.03 -6.99
C GLY A 310 11.88 28.99 -5.92
N PHE A 311 10.86 28.46 -5.21
CA PHE A 311 11.01 27.32 -4.31
C PHE A 311 10.52 26.05 -5.01
N GLU A 312 11.22 24.97 -4.76
CA GLU A 312 10.83 23.64 -5.19
C GLU A 312 10.03 22.95 -4.08
N VAL A 313 8.80 22.54 -4.38
CA VAL A 313 7.94 21.79 -3.46
C VAL A 313 8.23 20.32 -3.60
N VAL A 314 8.41 19.62 -2.48
CA VAL A 314 8.71 18.19 -2.43
C VAL A 314 7.55 17.36 -1.91
N ALA A 315 6.65 17.96 -1.13
CA ALA A 315 5.50 17.24 -0.58
C ALA A 315 4.28 18.13 -0.35
N LEU A 316 3.12 17.52 -0.47
CA LEU A 316 1.81 18.03 -0.05
C LEU A 316 1.18 16.96 0.83
N VAL A 317 0.91 17.29 2.10
CA VAL A 317 0.30 16.38 3.08
C VAL A 317 -0.84 17.06 3.83
N ALA A 318 -1.78 16.26 4.33
CA ALA A 318 -2.89 16.73 5.18
C ALA A 318 -2.70 16.21 6.60
N ALA A 319 -2.86 17.08 7.60
CA ALA A 319 -2.69 16.72 8.99
C ALA A 319 -3.58 17.56 9.90
N ASP A 320 -3.96 16.99 11.05
CA ASP A 320 -4.62 17.66 12.15
C ASP A 320 -3.60 18.23 13.16
N ASP A 321 -4.06 19.04 14.11
CA ASP A 321 -3.21 19.66 15.13
C ASP A 321 -2.44 18.62 15.97
N ASN A 322 -3.04 17.47 16.23
CA ASN A 322 -2.46 16.39 17.03
C ASN A 322 -1.52 15.49 16.22
N ASP A 323 -1.63 15.52 14.90
CA ASP A 323 -0.77 14.74 14.02
C ASP A 323 0.68 15.23 14.06
N GLU A 324 1.60 14.33 13.73
CA GLU A 324 3.03 14.62 13.71
C GLU A 324 3.57 14.52 12.28
N LEU A 325 4.26 15.58 11.87
CA LEU A 325 4.99 15.61 10.61
C LEU A 325 6.39 15.02 10.81
N VAL A 326 6.73 14.00 10.04
CA VAL A 326 8.06 13.40 10.04
C VAL A 326 8.75 13.76 8.75
N GLY A 327 9.74 14.66 8.85
CA GLY A 327 10.57 15.09 7.74
C GLY A 327 11.90 14.36 7.71
N VAL A 328 12.35 13.97 6.53
CA VAL A 328 13.65 13.34 6.34
C VAL A 328 14.41 14.07 5.24
N SER A 329 15.66 14.45 5.51
CA SER A 329 16.53 15.06 4.52
C SER A 329 17.28 14.02 3.67
N GLU A 330 17.85 14.42 2.54
CA GLU A 330 18.67 13.54 1.67
C GLU A 330 19.87 12.95 2.40
N GLN A 331 20.42 13.68 3.39
CA GLN A 331 21.48 13.17 4.26
C GLN A 331 20.97 12.26 5.41
N GLY A 332 19.67 11.95 5.44
CA GLY A 332 19.08 11.04 6.42
C GLY A 332 18.76 11.65 7.78
N ILE A 333 18.85 12.97 7.91
CA ILE A 333 18.48 13.66 9.15
C ILE A 333 16.96 13.73 9.26
N THR A 334 16.43 13.14 10.33
CA THR A 334 14.99 13.05 10.56
C THR A 334 14.55 14.07 11.61
N ILE A 335 13.47 14.79 11.33
CA ILE A 335 12.75 15.61 12.30
C ILE A 335 11.32 15.13 12.46
N LYS A 336 10.83 15.13 13.69
CA LYS A 336 9.44 14.83 14.04
C LYS A 336 8.85 16.03 14.79
N THR A 337 7.81 16.63 14.25
CA THR A 337 7.24 17.90 14.75
C THR A 337 5.72 17.82 14.76
N LYS A 338 5.05 18.23 15.86
CA LYS A 338 3.58 18.34 15.88
C LYS A 338 3.10 19.34 14.84
N ALA A 339 2.05 19.01 14.10
CA ALA A 339 1.45 19.86 13.07
C ALA A 339 0.98 21.21 13.65
N SER A 340 0.46 21.22 14.89
CA SER A 340 0.06 22.43 15.63
C SER A 340 1.17 23.48 15.77
N GLN A 341 2.45 23.08 15.74
CA GLN A 341 3.57 24.03 15.82
C GLN A 341 3.78 24.85 14.54
N ILE A 342 3.19 24.44 13.41
CA ILE A 342 3.27 25.17 12.15
C ILE A 342 2.04 26.07 12.04
N THR A 343 2.26 27.38 12.18
CA THR A 343 1.18 28.37 12.19
C THR A 343 0.51 28.44 10.81
N SER A 344 -0.82 28.37 10.78
CA SER A 344 -1.61 28.59 9.57
C SER A 344 -1.49 30.04 9.09
N LYS A 345 -1.26 30.24 7.80
CA LYS A 345 -1.17 31.56 7.17
C LYS A 345 -2.24 31.70 6.09
N LYS A 346 -2.92 32.85 6.07
CA LYS A 346 -3.94 33.17 5.04
C LYS A 346 -3.33 33.37 3.64
N ALA A 347 -2.03 33.69 3.55
CA ALA A 347 -1.37 33.94 2.26
C ALA A 347 -1.21 32.69 1.42
N LYS A 348 -1.84 32.66 0.24
CA LYS A 348 -1.83 31.49 -0.69
C LYS A 348 -0.44 31.22 -1.27
N ALA A 349 0.36 32.23 -1.59
CA ALA A 349 1.66 32.12 -2.25
C ALA A 349 2.85 32.41 -1.32
N GLY A 350 2.72 32.12 -0.02
CA GLY A 350 3.77 32.37 0.97
C GLY A 350 4.85 31.27 1.00
N GLN A 351 6.01 31.59 1.58
CA GLN A 351 7.12 30.65 1.81
C GLN A 351 6.88 29.75 3.04
N GLY A 352 6.01 30.14 3.97
CA GLY A 352 5.77 29.40 5.22
C GLY A 352 6.78 29.74 6.32
N VAL A 353 7.05 28.74 7.17
CA VAL A 353 7.98 28.80 8.30
C VAL A 353 9.01 27.70 8.17
N ILE A 354 10.15 27.83 8.82
CA ILE A 354 11.19 26.79 8.84
C ILE A 354 10.67 25.59 9.64
N LEU A 355 10.51 24.46 8.98
CA LEU A 355 10.23 23.15 9.57
C LEU A 355 11.53 22.52 10.07
N GLN A 356 12.52 22.46 9.21
CA GLN A 356 13.82 21.87 9.49
C GLN A 356 14.94 22.81 9.01
N ARG A 357 15.94 23.01 9.84
CA ARG A 357 17.18 23.67 9.43
C ARG A 357 18.09 22.64 8.80
N LEU A 358 18.38 22.83 7.54
CA LEU A 358 19.22 21.95 6.74
C LEU A 358 20.66 22.47 6.76
N GLU A 359 21.62 21.56 6.65
CA GLU A 359 23.02 21.89 6.42
C GLU A 359 23.22 22.32 4.96
N GLU A 360 24.37 22.91 4.65
CA GLU A 360 24.68 23.37 3.30
C GLU A 360 24.70 22.17 2.33
N GLY A 361 23.94 22.25 1.25
CA GLY A 361 23.80 21.20 0.25
C GLY A 361 22.82 20.10 0.60
N ASP A 362 22.17 20.12 1.79
CA ASP A 362 21.13 19.16 2.15
C ASP A 362 19.74 19.68 1.71
N ARG A 363 18.79 18.75 1.50
CA ARG A 363 17.41 19.03 1.05
C ARG A 363 16.45 18.12 1.78
N ILE A 364 15.19 18.58 1.96
CA ILE A 364 14.10 17.68 2.36
C ILE A 364 13.85 16.69 1.23
N ALA A 365 13.91 15.42 1.56
CA ALA A 365 13.70 14.31 0.65
C ALA A 365 12.28 13.76 0.70
N SER A 366 11.71 13.65 1.92
CA SER A 366 10.34 13.15 2.13
C SER A 366 9.73 13.75 3.38
N ILE A 367 8.39 13.80 3.38
CA ILE A 367 7.57 14.12 4.57
C ILE A 367 6.47 13.09 4.63
N ASP A 368 6.23 12.59 5.83
CA ASP A 368 5.09 11.73 6.12
C ASP A 368 4.34 12.20 7.35
N VAL A 369 3.10 11.73 7.53
CA VAL A 369 2.25 12.11 8.65
C VAL A 369 1.98 10.88 9.51
N LEU A 370 2.31 10.98 10.80
CA LEU A 370 1.92 10.00 11.79
C LEU A 370 0.72 10.55 12.57
N SER A 371 -0.34 9.75 12.67
CA SER A 371 -1.48 10.08 13.52
C SER A 371 -1.00 10.21 14.96
N GLY A 372 -1.33 11.31 15.61
CA GLY A 372 -1.07 11.50 17.03
C GLY A 372 -1.98 10.57 17.82
N ASP A 373 -1.41 9.71 18.68
CA ASP A 373 -2.19 8.93 19.63
C ASP A 373 -2.90 9.89 20.59
N THR A 374 -4.20 9.74 20.71
CA THR A 374 -5.04 10.47 21.69
C THR A 374 -4.85 10.00 23.14
N GLU A 375 -3.92 9.08 23.39
CA GLU A 375 -3.61 8.55 24.71
C GLU A 375 -2.25 9.05 25.18
N ASN A 376 -2.23 10.21 25.85
CA ASN A 376 -1.25 10.60 26.87
C ASN A 376 -1.48 12.07 27.32
N GLU A 377 -2.69 12.38 27.81
CA GLU A 377 -2.97 13.57 28.63
C GLU A 377 -3.31 13.20 30.09
N GLU A 378 -2.80 12.09 30.59
CA GLU A 378 -2.84 11.81 32.03
C GLU A 378 -1.48 11.28 32.46
N GLU A 379 -0.57 12.22 32.82
CA GLU A 379 0.48 12.10 33.83
C GLU A 379 1.32 13.40 33.85
N GLU A 380 0.85 14.37 34.64
CA GLU A 380 1.67 15.28 35.43
C GLU A 380 1.45 15.02 36.91
#